data_b47471ca29bd795c83f8bae6eca148e5
#
_entry.id   b47471ca29bd795c83f8bae6eca148e5
#
_cell.length_a   1.000
_cell.length_b   1.000
_cell.length_c   1.000
_cell.angle_alpha   90.00
_cell.angle_beta   90.00
_cell.angle_gamma   90.00
#
_symmetry.space_group_name_H-M   'P 1'
#
loop_
_entity.id
_entity.type
_entity.pdbx_description
1 polymer ?
#
loop_
_entity_poly.entity_id
_entity_poly.type
_entity_poly.pdbx_seq_one_letter_code
_entity_poly.pdbx_strand_id
1 'polypeptide(L)'
;MKKRRCCIDRVLPSELVKKGRTTRGVAEPSKLWENGKTIRVKFLEGTAEQQDFVKRTAAEWSNHANLKFEFTNDIDAEIRITFNENDGAWSALGTDSLEAPFNQPTMNLGWLDKAVVLHEFGHAIGLGHEHQNPIGGIQWNKPLVYEELAGPPNYWPREVVDFNLFDKYDQDRIIGTELDPLSIMMYPIDEDWTLNDFSADFNENLSEVDKAFVGELYPFVGNGGEVTDPTESSQELAVSVFSQYEAEIKNGGDIHKLSFTVAESGRYIIETTGNTDMYLTLLGPEDDTIVLKEDDDSGDSTNSKITIDLEPGKYFLQVRHYDDTRGTGSYAISIVTARKIEITPEVVVA
;
A
#
# COMPACT_ATOMS: atom_id res chain seq x y z
N MET A 1 -25.80 -20.76 -10.65
CA MET A 1 -25.04 -19.72 -9.97
C MET A 1 -23.99 -20.38 -9.07
N LYS A 2 -22.71 -20.18 -9.29
CA LYS A 2 -21.66 -20.58 -8.34
C LYS A 2 -21.74 -19.63 -7.16
N LYS A 3 -21.99 -20.14 -5.96
CA LYS A 3 -21.94 -19.35 -4.72
C LYS A 3 -20.50 -18.87 -4.53
N ARG A 4 -20.27 -17.57 -4.67
CA ARG A 4 -18.94 -16.95 -4.51
C ARG A 4 -18.77 -16.48 -3.07
N ARG A 5 -17.63 -16.80 -2.47
CA ARG A 5 -17.18 -16.24 -1.20
C ARG A 5 -16.28 -15.04 -1.54
N CYS A 6 -16.54 -13.92 -0.91
CA CYS A 6 -15.69 -12.74 -1.01
C CYS A 6 -14.88 -12.60 0.29
N CYS A 7 -13.68 -12.13 0.18
CA CYS A 7 -12.89 -11.63 1.29
C CYS A 7 -13.62 -10.45 1.94
N ILE A 8 -13.41 -10.20 3.22
CA ILE A 8 -14.03 -9.07 3.93
C ILE A 8 -12.90 -8.17 4.42
N ASP A 9 -12.86 -6.92 3.95
CA ASP A 9 -12.04 -5.91 4.60
C ASP A 9 -12.53 -5.70 6.03
N ARG A 10 -11.72 -6.08 7.00
CA ARG A 10 -11.96 -5.74 8.40
C ARG A 10 -11.18 -4.50 8.77
N VAL A 11 -11.92 -3.44 9.04
CA VAL A 11 -11.39 -2.40 9.90
C VAL A 11 -11.27 -3.01 11.30
N LEU A 12 -10.08 -3.03 11.87
CA LEU A 12 -9.88 -3.40 13.27
C LEU A 12 -10.87 -2.60 14.13
N PRO A 13 -11.42 -3.17 15.22
CA PRO A 13 -12.46 -2.52 16.01
C PRO A 13 -12.12 -1.06 16.28
N SER A 14 -13.07 -0.16 16.06
CA SER A 14 -12.93 1.31 16.12
C SER A 14 -12.39 1.87 17.44
N GLU A 15 -12.29 1.03 18.46
CA GLU A 15 -11.69 1.35 19.75
C GLU A 15 -10.14 1.32 19.68
N LEU A 16 -9.57 0.68 18.65
CA LEU A 16 -8.12 0.54 18.45
C LEU A 16 -7.60 1.49 17.36
N VAL A 17 -8.46 2.00 16.50
CA VAL A 17 -8.10 2.96 15.45
C VAL A 17 -8.34 4.37 15.97
N LYS A 18 -7.31 5.09 16.36
CA LYS A 18 -7.39 6.54 16.58
C LYS A 18 -7.91 7.15 15.29
N LYS A 19 -9.06 7.86 15.38
CA LYS A 19 -9.80 8.47 14.28
C LYS A 19 -8.91 9.20 13.25
N GLY A 20 -8.45 8.49 12.28
CA GLY A 20 -8.01 8.96 11.00
C GLY A 20 -8.64 8.02 10.01
N ARG A 21 -9.76 8.39 9.41
CA ARG A 21 -10.45 7.56 8.44
C ARG A 21 -9.56 7.37 7.24
N THR A 22 -9.07 6.17 7.15
CA THR A 22 -8.14 5.66 6.20
C THR A 22 -8.78 5.50 4.85
N THR A 23 -8.14 5.98 3.96
CA THR A 23 -8.23 5.82 2.53
C THR A 23 -7.63 4.49 2.13
N ARG A 24 -8.13 3.94 1.08
CA ARG A 24 -7.87 2.63 0.54
C ARG A 24 -7.35 2.78 -0.88
N GLY A 25 -6.43 1.99 -1.32
CA GLY A 25 -5.86 2.08 -2.63
C GLY A 25 -5.11 0.82 -2.97
N VAL A 26 -4.66 0.68 -4.17
CA VAL A 26 -3.86 -0.46 -4.58
C VAL A 26 -2.65 -0.62 -3.65
N ALA A 27 -2.08 0.48 -3.15
CA ALA A 27 -1.25 0.51 -1.95
C ALA A 27 -1.33 1.88 -1.25
N GLU A 28 -1.38 1.89 0.09
CA GLU A 28 -1.31 3.10 0.89
C GLU A 28 0.12 3.24 1.45
N PRO A 29 0.89 4.30 1.08
CA PRO A 29 2.29 4.45 1.48
C PRO A 29 2.53 4.36 2.97
N SER A 30 1.61 4.93 3.78
CA SER A 30 1.70 4.93 5.23
C SER A 30 1.52 3.55 5.88
N LYS A 31 1.08 2.55 5.09
CA LYS A 31 0.85 1.17 5.53
C LYS A 31 1.89 0.19 5.03
N LEU A 32 2.82 0.66 4.21
CA LEU A 32 3.90 -0.18 3.71
C LEU A 32 4.90 -0.54 4.80
N TRP A 33 5.49 -1.70 4.67
CA TRP A 33 6.65 -2.09 5.47
C TRP A 33 7.92 -1.42 4.96
N GLU A 34 8.91 -1.32 5.82
CA GLU A 34 10.27 -0.96 5.41
C GLU A 34 10.79 -1.94 4.35
N ASN A 35 11.43 -1.42 3.29
CA ASN A 35 12.02 -2.26 2.26
C ASN A 35 13.13 -3.14 2.85
N GLY A 36 13.11 -4.42 2.55
CA GLY A 36 14.03 -5.41 3.14
C GLY A 36 13.57 -5.98 4.49
N LYS A 37 12.39 -5.55 4.99
CA LYS A 37 11.83 -6.04 6.26
C LYS A 37 11.70 -7.55 6.28
N THR A 38 12.09 -8.15 7.40
CA THR A 38 11.68 -9.48 7.78
C THR A 38 10.43 -9.37 8.66
N ILE A 39 9.30 -9.83 8.15
CA ILE A 39 7.99 -9.80 8.80
C ILE A 39 7.80 -11.14 9.51
N ARG A 40 7.62 -11.10 10.82
CA ARG A 40 7.42 -12.32 11.62
C ARG A 40 5.95 -12.74 11.53
N VAL A 41 5.74 -14.02 11.27
CA VAL A 41 4.42 -14.61 11.08
C VAL A 41 4.21 -15.71 12.09
N LYS A 42 3.11 -15.65 12.84
CA LYS A 42 2.74 -16.65 13.84
C LYS A 42 1.40 -17.28 13.49
N PHE A 43 1.34 -18.61 13.53
CA PHE A 43 0.08 -19.31 13.53
C PHE A 43 -0.46 -19.40 14.97
N LEU A 44 -1.68 -18.92 15.19
CA LEU A 44 -2.35 -19.03 16.48
C LEU A 44 -3.00 -20.43 16.61
N GLU A 45 -3.28 -21.08 15.50
CA GLU A 45 -3.87 -22.41 15.39
C GLU A 45 -3.55 -23.06 14.04
N GLY A 46 -4.26 -24.12 13.67
CA GLY A 46 -4.15 -24.81 12.38
C GLY A 46 -3.28 -26.07 12.41
N THR A 47 -3.56 -27.00 11.49
CA THR A 47 -2.77 -28.23 11.33
C THR A 47 -1.42 -27.95 10.67
N ALA A 48 -0.47 -28.88 10.80
CA ALA A 48 0.84 -28.76 10.14
C ALA A 48 0.71 -28.61 8.61
N GLU A 49 -0.25 -29.33 8.00
CA GLU A 49 -0.52 -29.27 6.56
C GLU A 49 -1.03 -27.88 6.15
N GLN A 50 -1.94 -27.29 6.93
CA GLN A 50 -2.44 -25.93 6.67
C GLN A 50 -1.31 -24.91 6.79
N GLN A 51 -0.54 -24.98 7.86
CA GLN A 51 0.60 -24.08 8.10
C GLN A 51 1.65 -24.19 6.99
N ASP A 52 2.00 -25.41 6.57
CA ASP A 52 2.99 -25.63 5.50
C ASP A 52 2.48 -25.18 4.14
N PHE A 53 1.17 -25.28 3.88
CA PHE A 53 0.56 -24.75 2.68
C PHE A 53 0.68 -23.22 2.64
N VAL A 54 0.33 -22.54 3.73
CA VAL A 54 0.43 -21.08 3.85
C VAL A 54 1.87 -20.62 3.65
N LYS A 55 2.84 -21.25 4.33
CA LYS A 55 4.27 -20.91 4.20
C LYS A 55 4.76 -20.92 2.76
N ARG A 56 4.46 -22.01 2.03
CA ARG A 56 4.88 -22.15 0.62
C ARG A 56 4.21 -21.14 -0.29
N THR A 57 2.92 -20.89 -0.07
CA THR A 57 2.15 -19.98 -0.91
C THR A 57 2.54 -18.52 -0.68
N ALA A 58 2.65 -18.10 0.58
CA ALA A 58 3.04 -16.74 0.93
C ALA A 58 4.45 -16.37 0.42
N ALA A 59 5.36 -17.35 0.38
CA ALA A 59 6.72 -17.15 -0.13
C ALA A 59 6.75 -16.70 -1.60
N GLU A 60 5.66 -16.86 -2.36
CA GLU A 60 5.58 -16.40 -3.76
C GLU A 60 5.75 -14.87 -3.85
N TRP A 61 5.20 -14.10 -2.90
CA TRP A 61 5.42 -12.66 -2.83
C TRP A 61 6.88 -12.29 -2.64
N SER A 62 7.62 -13.01 -1.80
CA SER A 62 9.04 -12.76 -1.56
C SER A 62 9.95 -13.01 -2.78
N ASN A 63 9.44 -13.64 -3.84
CA ASN A 63 10.17 -13.76 -5.11
C ASN A 63 10.14 -12.47 -5.92
N HIS A 64 9.19 -11.57 -5.64
CA HIS A 64 8.95 -10.35 -6.39
C HIS A 64 9.13 -9.09 -5.55
N ALA A 65 9.12 -9.20 -4.22
CA ALA A 65 9.30 -8.13 -3.26
C ALA A 65 10.50 -8.39 -2.35
N ASN A 66 11.29 -7.38 -2.05
CA ASN A 66 12.36 -7.46 -1.06
C ASN A 66 11.79 -7.48 0.37
N LEU A 67 10.93 -8.44 0.64
CA LEU A 67 10.34 -8.75 1.94
C LEU A 67 10.58 -10.21 2.27
N LYS A 68 10.72 -10.53 3.56
CA LYS A 68 10.88 -11.91 4.03
C LYS A 68 9.80 -12.24 5.05
N PHE A 69 9.18 -13.42 4.95
CA PHE A 69 8.30 -13.94 5.99
C PHE A 69 9.06 -14.94 6.84
N GLU A 70 9.21 -14.63 8.12
CA GLU A 70 9.81 -15.51 9.13
C GLU A 70 8.72 -16.12 10.01
N PHE A 71 8.51 -17.43 9.91
CA PHE A 71 7.50 -18.12 10.71
C PHE A 71 8.06 -18.48 12.07
N THR A 72 7.47 -17.89 13.11
CA THR A 72 7.94 -17.93 14.50
C THR A 72 6.82 -18.28 15.47
N ASN A 73 7.18 -18.53 16.74
CA ASN A 73 6.24 -18.65 17.85
C ASN A 73 6.23 -17.40 18.74
N ASP A 74 6.89 -16.33 18.37
CA ASP A 74 6.99 -15.10 19.15
C ASP A 74 5.60 -14.48 19.36
N ILE A 75 5.36 -14.00 20.56
CA ILE A 75 4.05 -13.47 20.93
C ILE A 75 3.75 -12.15 20.22
N ASP A 76 4.78 -11.40 19.87
CA ASP A 76 4.76 -10.08 19.24
C ASP A 76 5.02 -10.13 17.73
N ALA A 77 4.83 -11.31 17.09
CA ALA A 77 4.90 -11.43 15.64
C ALA A 77 3.92 -10.44 14.96
N GLU A 78 4.36 -9.82 13.88
CA GLU A 78 3.62 -8.78 13.17
C GLU A 78 2.33 -9.33 12.52
N ILE A 79 2.39 -10.52 11.91
CA ILE A 79 1.23 -11.21 11.33
C ILE A 79 0.86 -12.38 12.22
N ARG A 80 -0.43 -12.48 12.58
CA ARG A 80 -0.96 -13.54 13.44
C ARG A 80 -2.18 -14.18 12.79
N ILE A 81 -2.06 -15.47 12.41
CA ILE A 81 -2.99 -16.17 11.52
C ILE A 81 -3.89 -17.13 12.32
N THR A 82 -5.21 -17.06 12.04
CA THR A 82 -6.20 -18.06 12.43
C THR A 82 -6.84 -18.71 11.21
N PHE A 83 -7.60 -19.82 11.45
CA PHE A 83 -8.31 -20.57 10.41
C PHE A 83 -9.79 -20.73 10.78
N ASN A 84 -10.43 -19.70 11.30
CA ASN A 84 -11.84 -19.75 11.71
C ASN A 84 -12.75 -19.71 10.47
N GLU A 85 -13.34 -20.86 10.12
CA GLU A 85 -14.21 -21.02 8.94
C GLU A 85 -15.50 -20.17 9.02
N ASN A 86 -15.90 -19.73 10.22
CA ASN A 86 -17.11 -18.92 10.40
C ASN A 86 -16.85 -17.41 10.32
N ASP A 87 -15.61 -17.00 10.09
CA ASP A 87 -15.19 -15.61 10.15
C ASP A 87 -14.70 -15.07 8.80
N GLY A 88 -14.92 -15.79 7.71
CA GLY A 88 -14.49 -15.40 6.37
C GLY A 88 -12.98 -15.42 6.19
N ALA A 89 -12.48 -14.83 5.12
CA ALA A 89 -11.06 -14.55 4.92
C ALA A 89 -10.84 -13.04 5.02
N TRP A 90 -9.79 -12.63 5.71
CA TRP A 90 -9.45 -11.21 5.88
C TRP A 90 -8.02 -11.06 6.39
N SER A 91 -7.41 -9.91 6.12
CA SER A 91 -6.14 -9.48 6.70
C SER A 91 -6.16 -8.01 7.09
N ALA A 92 -5.37 -7.65 8.09
CA ALA A 92 -5.00 -6.25 8.33
C ALA A 92 -4.14 -5.73 7.16
N LEU A 93 -4.27 -4.45 6.84
CA LEU A 93 -3.52 -3.83 5.75
C LEU A 93 -2.14 -3.41 6.22
N GLY A 94 -1.09 -4.05 5.71
CA GLY A 94 0.29 -3.70 6.00
C GLY A 94 0.59 -3.53 7.50
N THR A 95 1.15 -2.38 7.85
CA THR A 95 1.53 -2.05 9.23
C THR A 95 0.36 -1.85 10.20
N ASP A 96 -0.91 -1.81 9.75
CA ASP A 96 -2.07 -1.82 10.64
C ASP A 96 -2.10 -3.06 11.54
N SER A 97 -1.45 -4.15 11.11
CA SER A 97 -1.27 -5.35 11.94
C SER A 97 -0.57 -5.07 13.28
N LEU A 98 0.22 -4.01 13.36
CA LEU A 98 0.92 -3.58 14.58
C LEU A 98 -0.01 -2.94 15.62
N GLU A 99 -1.16 -2.41 15.17
CA GLU A 99 -2.17 -1.80 16.04
C GLU A 99 -2.98 -2.85 16.82
N ALA A 100 -3.01 -4.09 16.35
CA ALA A 100 -3.77 -5.16 16.97
C ALA A 100 -3.07 -5.72 18.21
N PRO A 101 -3.79 -5.94 19.32
CA PRO A 101 -3.23 -6.60 20.51
C PRO A 101 -2.57 -7.94 20.17
N PHE A 102 -1.45 -8.25 20.81
CA PHE A 102 -0.63 -9.44 20.51
C PHE A 102 -1.36 -10.79 20.64
N ASN A 103 -2.47 -10.82 21.37
CA ASN A 103 -3.31 -12.01 21.50
C ASN A 103 -4.48 -12.08 20.52
N GLN A 104 -4.58 -11.11 19.59
CA GLN A 104 -5.60 -11.07 18.57
C GLN A 104 -5.01 -11.45 17.21
N PRO A 105 -5.80 -12.10 16.32
CA PRO A 105 -5.39 -12.35 14.95
C PRO A 105 -5.30 -11.04 14.17
N THR A 106 -4.41 -10.99 13.19
CA THR A 106 -4.31 -9.94 12.18
C THR A 106 -4.65 -10.44 10.79
N MET A 107 -4.84 -11.75 10.66
CA MET A 107 -5.27 -12.42 9.44
C MET A 107 -6.11 -13.64 9.79
N ASN A 108 -7.18 -13.88 9.05
CA ASN A 108 -7.98 -15.11 9.13
C ASN A 108 -8.10 -15.75 7.74
N LEU A 109 -7.79 -17.04 7.66
CA LEU A 109 -7.94 -17.85 6.46
C LEU A 109 -9.13 -18.80 6.65
N GLY A 110 -10.35 -18.27 6.63
CA GLY A 110 -11.58 -19.02 6.89
C GLY A 110 -11.89 -20.15 5.89
N TRP A 111 -11.23 -20.12 4.74
CA TRP A 111 -11.07 -21.25 3.81
C TRP A 111 -9.67 -21.19 3.22
N LEU A 112 -9.13 -22.35 2.86
CA LEU A 112 -7.73 -22.44 2.47
C LEU A 112 -7.60 -22.90 1.03
N ASP A 113 -7.23 -21.97 0.15
CA ASP A 113 -6.75 -22.23 -1.20
C ASP A 113 -5.61 -21.27 -1.55
N LYS A 114 -4.99 -21.45 -2.72
CA LYS A 114 -3.83 -20.65 -3.14
C LYS A 114 -4.20 -19.18 -3.28
N ALA A 115 -5.34 -18.90 -3.92
CA ALA A 115 -5.78 -17.55 -4.20
C ALA A 115 -6.00 -16.74 -2.91
N VAL A 116 -6.69 -17.32 -1.93
CA VAL A 116 -6.96 -16.69 -0.65
C VAL A 116 -5.67 -16.36 0.09
N VAL A 117 -4.74 -17.32 0.16
CA VAL A 117 -3.45 -17.05 0.84
C VAL A 117 -2.68 -15.93 0.15
N LEU A 118 -2.61 -15.92 -1.19
CA LEU A 118 -1.94 -14.84 -1.92
C LEU A 118 -2.63 -13.49 -1.71
N HIS A 119 -3.97 -13.47 -1.78
CA HIS A 119 -4.77 -12.27 -1.58
C HIS A 119 -4.57 -11.67 -0.18
N GLU A 120 -4.74 -12.48 0.87
CA GLU A 120 -4.61 -12.00 2.25
C GLU A 120 -3.17 -11.58 2.59
N PHE A 121 -2.16 -12.26 2.04
CA PHE A 121 -0.79 -11.81 2.15
C PHE A 121 -0.51 -10.54 1.33
N GLY A 122 -1.22 -10.31 0.22
CA GLY A 122 -1.22 -9.04 -0.50
C GLY A 122 -1.66 -7.89 0.40
N HIS A 123 -2.77 -8.05 1.15
CA HIS A 123 -3.17 -7.08 2.16
C HIS A 123 -2.12 -6.93 3.25
N ALA A 124 -1.59 -8.03 3.77
CA ALA A 124 -0.58 -8.00 4.83
C ALA A 124 0.71 -7.27 4.44
N ILE A 125 1.01 -7.15 3.14
CA ILE A 125 2.14 -6.34 2.64
C ILE A 125 1.71 -4.95 2.13
N GLY A 126 0.47 -4.52 2.37
CA GLY A 126 0.00 -3.17 2.12
C GLY A 126 -0.78 -2.96 0.83
N LEU A 127 -1.16 -4.04 0.10
CA LEU A 127 -1.97 -3.93 -1.10
C LEU A 127 -3.47 -3.86 -0.77
N GLY A 128 -4.18 -2.92 -1.37
CA GLY A 128 -5.63 -2.80 -1.30
C GLY A 128 -6.34 -3.61 -2.38
N HIS A 129 -7.69 -3.56 -2.40
CA HIS A 129 -8.47 -4.23 -3.43
C HIS A 129 -8.40 -3.50 -4.77
N GLU A 130 -8.13 -4.23 -5.84
CA GLU A 130 -7.98 -3.68 -7.18
C GLU A 130 -9.29 -3.08 -7.73
N HIS A 131 -10.46 -3.67 -7.46
CA HIS A 131 -11.75 -3.15 -7.92
C HIS A 131 -12.15 -1.82 -7.27
N GLN A 132 -11.53 -1.45 -6.15
CA GLN A 132 -11.72 -0.15 -5.49
C GLN A 132 -10.76 0.92 -6.01
N ASN A 133 -9.91 0.58 -6.99
CA ASN A 133 -9.03 1.51 -7.67
C ASN A 133 -9.83 2.72 -8.21
N PRO A 134 -9.48 3.96 -7.85
CA PRO A 134 -10.23 5.14 -8.27
C PRO A 134 -10.22 5.33 -9.78
N ILE A 135 -9.20 4.80 -10.46
CA ILE A 135 -9.00 4.86 -11.90
C ILE A 135 -9.84 3.81 -12.64
N GLY A 136 -10.29 2.77 -11.95
CA GLY A 136 -10.77 1.52 -12.55
C GLY A 136 -12.02 1.58 -13.43
N GLY A 137 -12.78 2.67 -13.41
CA GLY A 137 -13.91 2.88 -14.33
C GLY A 137 -15.08 1.89 -14.21
N ILE A 138 -15.14 1.02 -13.20
CA ILE A 138 -16.22 0.05 -13.01
C ILE A 138 -17.52 0.80 -12.73
N GLN A 139 -18.52 0.59 -13.58
CA GLN A 139 -19.87 1.14 -13.40
C GLN A 139 -20.79 0.10 -12.77
N TRP A 140 -21.01 0.18 -11.49
CA TRP A 140 -21.74 -0.82 -10.71
C TRP A 140 -23.26 -0.79 -10.93
N ASN A 141 -23.85 -1.94 -11.19
CA ASN A 141 -25.30 -2.19 -11.07
C ASN A 141 -25.65 -2.40 -9.57
N LYS A 142 -25.52 -1.34 -8.78
CA LYS A 142 -25.67 -1.39 -7.32
C LYS A 142 -26.93 -2.11 -6.82
N PRO A 143 -28.13 -1.91 -7.44
CA PRO A 143 -29.35 -2.61 -6.98
C PRO A 143 -29.18 -4.14 -7.01
N LEU A 144 -28.63 -4.69 -8.10
CA LEU A 144 -28.43 -6.13 -8.25
C LEU A 144 -27.37 -6.65 -7.28
N VAL A 145 -26.26 -5.94 -7.14
CA VAL A 145 -25.18 -6.33 -6.22
C VAL A 145 -25.66 -6.38 -4.77
N TYR A 146 -26.47 -5.40 -4.33
CA TYR A 146 -27.05 -5.42 -2.99
C TYR A 146 -27.98 -6.62 -2.79
N GLU A 147 -28.81 -6.95 -3.80
CA GLU A 147 -29.72 -8.07 -3.73
C GLU A 147 -29.00 -9.41 -3.58
N GLU A 148 -27.96 -9.62 -4.39
CA GLU A 148 -27.21 -10.87 -4.39
C GLU A 148 -26.33 -11.06 -3.16
N LEU A 149 -25.65 -10.01 -2.69
CA LEU A 149 -24.78 -10.09 -1.53
C LEU A 149 -25.52 -10.10 -0.20
N ALA A 150 -26.79 -9.64 -0.16
CA ALA A 150 -27.66 -9.83 1.00
C ALA A 150 -28.04 -11.31 1.24
N GLY A 151 -27.87 -12.17 0.23
CA GLY A 151 -28.12 -13.60 0.29
C GLY A 151 -26.90 -14.42 0.72
N PRO A 152 -27.10 -15.77 0.82
CA PRO A 152 -26.00 -16.69 1.11
C PRO A 152 -25.00 -16.77 -0.05
N PRO A 153 -23.68 -16.90 0.19
CA PRO A 153 -23.04 -17.18 1.49
C PRO A 153 -22.66 -15.91 2.29
N ASN A 154 -22.80 -14.71 1.75
CA ASN A 154 -22.21 -13.49 2.28
C ASN A 154 -23.07 -12.84 3.36
N TYR A 155 -24.39 -12.72 3.16
CA TYR A 155 -25.33 -12.05 4.08
C TYR A 155 -24.92 -10.62 4.44
N TRP A 156 -24.39 -9.87 3.49
CA TRP A 156 -23.85 -8.53 3.72
C TRP A 156 -24.97 -7.48 3.77
N PRO A 157 -25.04 -6.66 4.82
CA PRO A 157 -25.86 -5.46 4.81
C PRO A 157 -25.28 -4.43 3.81
N ARG A 158 -26.08 -3.45 3.43
CA ARG A 158 -25.70 -2.47 2.39
C ARG A 158 -24.42 -1.72 2.73
N GLU A 159 -24.24 -1.34 3.98
CA GLU A 159 -23.07 -0.60 4.45
C GLU A 159 -21.78 -1.42 4.27
N VAL A 160 -21.86 -2.75 4.42
CA VAL A 160 -20.73 -3.65 4.17
C VAL A 160 -20.47 -3.78 2.67
N VAL A 161 -21.51 -3.80 1.84
CA VAL A 161 -21.36 -3.82 0.38
C VAL A 161 -20.76 -2.50 -0.10
N ASP A 162 -21.28 -1.36 0.37
CA ASP A 162 -20.73 -0.04 0.01
C ASP A 162 -19.24 0.01 0.35
N PHE A 163 -18.90 -0.35 1.58
CA PHE A 163 -17.54 -0.33 2.07
C PHE A 163 -16.57 -1.26 1.31
N ASN A 164 -16.99 -2.49 1.01
CA ASN A 164 -16.10 -3.50 0.41
C ASN A 164 -16.07 -3.48 -1.12
N LEU A 165 -17.09 -2.91 -1.79
CA LEU A 165 -17.16 -2.90 -3.24
C LEU A 165 -17.17 -1.51 -3.86
N PHE A 166 -18.02 -0.59 -3.35
CA PHE A 166 -18.33 0.63 -4.09
C PHE A 166 -17.53 1.84 -3.67
N ASP A 167 -17.12 1.88 -2.40
CA ASP A 167 -16.25 2.94 -1.93
C ASP A 167 -14.92 2.85 -2.67
N LYS A 168 -14.54 3.97 -3.28
CA LYS A 168 -13.26 4.10 -3.92
C LYS A 168 -12.28 4.76 -2.98
N TYR A 169 -11.05 4.44 -3.20
CA TYR A 169 -9.93 5.03 -2.52
C TYR A 169 -9.76 6.51 -2.89
N ASP A 170 -9.20 7.28 -1.97
CA ASP A 170 -8.86 8.68 -2.23
C ASP A 170 -7.64 8.72 -3.16
N GLN A 171 -7.84 9.26 -4.36
CA GLN A 171 -6.84 9.26 -5.44
C GLN A 171 -5.55 9.99 -5.04
N ASP A 172 -5.63 10.92 -4.09
CA ASP A 172 -4.47 11.71 -3.64
C ASP A 172 -3.60 10.98 -2.59
N ARG A 173 -4.03 9.78 -2.14
CA ARG A 173 -3.39 9.03 -1.05
C ARG A 173 -2.94 7.63 -1.43
N ILE A 174 -3.00 7.26 -2.69
CA ILE A 174 -2.64 5.93 -3.15
C ILE A 174 -1.55 5.95 -4.19
N ILE A 175 -0.76 4.88 -4.18
CA ILE A 175 0.03 4.43 -5.31
C ILE A 175 -0.83 3.42 -6.06
N GLY A 176 -1.10 3.63 -7.35
CA GLY A 176 -1.92 2.73 -8.14
C GLY A 176 -1.47 2.64 -9.58
N THR A 177 -1.72 1.48 -10.16
CA THR A 177 -1.60 1.21 -11.59
C THR A 177 -2.94 1.43 -12.31
N GLU A 178 -3.00 1.26 -13.62
CA GLU A 178 -4.26 1.04 -14.33
C GLU A 178 -4.94 -0.22 -13.78
N LEU A 179 -6.29 -0.27 -13.85
CA LEU A 179 -7.07 -1.42 -13.37
C LEU A 179 -6.59 -2.72 -14.02
N ASP A 180 -6.17 -3.67 -13.22
CA ASP A 180 -5.77 -5.00 -13.67
C ASP A 180 -6.84 -6.05 -13.32
N PRO A 181 -7.66 -6.50 -14.28
CA PRO A 181 -8.64 -7.55 -14.03
C PRO A 181 -8.04 -8.91 -13.65
N LEU A 182 -6.74 -9.10 -13.88
CA LEU A 182 -5.99 -10.33 -13.56
C LEU A 182 -5.27 -10.27 -12.21
N SER A 183 -5.31 -9.12 -11.53
CA SER A 183 -4.69 -8.97 -10.21
C SER A 183 -5.26 -9.96 -9.21
N ILE A 184 -4.39 -10.53 -8.37
CA ILE A 184 -4.81 -11.36 -7.23
C ILE A 184 -5.66 -10.55 -6.22
N MET A 185 -5.51 -9.22 -6.21
CA MET A 185 -6.28 -8.31 -5.36
C MET A 185 -7.64 -7.92 -5.96
N MET A 186 -8.00 -8.43 -7.15
CA MET A 186 -9.28 -8.22 -7.80
C MET A 186 -10.32 -9.19 -7.25
N TYR A 187 -11.50 -8.66 -6.87
CA TYR A 187 -12.66 -9.52 -6.61
C TYR A 187 -13.21 -10.12 -7.90
N PRO A 188 -13.74 -11.34 -7.86
CA PRO A 188 -14.51 -11.85 -8.98
C PRO A 188 -15.79 -11.01 -9.15
N ILE A 189 -15.97 -10.44 -10.34
CA ILE A 189 -17.08 -9.56 -10.69
C ILE A 189 -17.84 -10.18 -11.85
N ASP A 190 -19.13 -10.45 -11.63
CA ASP A 190 -20.00 -10.91 -12.69
C ASP A 190 -20.36 -9.77 -13.64
N GLU A 191 -20.49 -10.05 -14.93
CA GLU A 191 -20.87 -9.06 -15.97
C GLU A 191 -22.18 -8.34 -15.63
N ASP A 192 -23.17 -9.06 -15.09
CA ASP A 192 -24.45 -8.50 -14.65
C ASP A 192 -24.34 -7.50 -13.48
N TRP A 193 -23.21 -7.52 -12.74
CA TRP A 193 -22.96 -6.59 -11.64
C TRP A 193 -22.52 -5.22 -12.11
N THR A 194 -22.24 -5.07 -13.41
CA THR A 194 -21.77 -3.81 -14.00
C THR A 194 -22.70 -3.32 -15.11
N LEU A 195 -22.65 -2.02 -15.39
CA LEU A 195 -23.42 -1.35 -16.45
C LEU A 195 -22.61 -1.13 -17.72
N ASN A 196 -21.33 -1.47 -17.68
CA ASN A 196 -20.37 -1.29 -18.79
C ASN A 196 -19.72 -2.61 -19.20
N ASP A 197 -20.41 -3.73 -18.99
CA ASP A 197 -19.99 -5.08 -19.38
C ASP A 197 -18.59 -5.49 -18.84
N PHE A 198 -18.13 -4.82 -17.76
CA PHE A 198 -16.91 -5.19 -17.10
C PHE A 198 -17.13 -6.47 -16.28
N SER A 199 -16.20 -7.41 -16.36
CA SER A 199 -16.19 -8.61 -15.52
C SER A 199 -14.75 -8.98 -15.15
N ALA A 200 -14.60 -9.68 -14.05
CA ALA A 200 -13.32 -10.25 -13.63
C ALA A 200 -13.56 -11.66 -13.09
N ASP A 201 -12.73 -12.60 -13.51
CA ASP A 201 -12.76 -13.96 -13.02
C ASP A 201 -12.09 -14.09 -11.65
N PHE A 202 -12.23 -15.26 -11.03
CA PHE A 202 -11.49 -15.60 -9.82
C PHE A 202 -10.03 -15.89 -10.17
N ASN A 203 -9.13 -15.00 -9.78
CA ASN A 203 -7.69 -15.10 -10.04
C ASN A 203 -7.02 -16.01 -9.00
N GLU A 204 -6.19 -16.94 -9.45
CA GLU A 204 -5.50 -17.92 -8.59
C GLU A 204 -4.00 -17.68 -8.46
N ASN A 205 -3.46 -16.75 -9.22
CA ASN A 205 -2.03 -16.47 -9.29
C ASN A 205 -1.79 -14.96 -9.30
N LEU A 206 -0.59 -14.56 -8.91
CA LEU A 206 -0.12 -13.18 -9.10
C LEU A 206 -0.08 -12.85 -10.59
N SER A 207 -0.68 -11.73 -10.98
CA SER A 207 -0.53 -11.19 -12.33
C SER A 207 0.88 -10.66 -12.57
N GLU A 208 1.23 -10.35 -13.82
CA GLU A 208 2.50 -9.66 -14.10
C GLU A 208 2.50 -8.22 -13.55
N VAL A 209 1.32 -7.59 -13.45
CA VAL A 209 1.17 -6.26 -12.84
C VAL A 209 1.36 -6.35 -11.32
N ASP A 210 0.77 -7.34 -10.63
CA ASP A 210 1.01 -7.58 -9.21
C ASP A 210 2.51 -7.71 -8.89
N LYS A 211 3.20 -8.54 -9.68
CA LYS A 211 4.64 -8.81 -9.51
C LYS A 211 5.50 -7.57 -9.73
N ALA A 212 5.20 -6.83 -10.80
CA ALA A 212 5.91 -5.59 -11.11
C ALA A 212 5.66 -4.54 -10.03
N PHE A 213 4.40 -4.35 -9.66
CA PHE A 213 3.99 -3.36 -8.68
C PHE A 213 4.59 -3.60 -7.30
N VAL A 214 4.55 -4.84 -6.80
CA VAL A 214 5.17 -5.15 -5.50
C VAL A 214 6.69 -5.05 -5.55
N GLY A 215 7.30 -5.32 -6.72
CA GLY A 215 8.74 -5.11 -6.94
C GLY A 215 9.15 -3.63 -6.95
N GLU A 216 8.24 -2.74 -7.37
CA GLU A 216 8.43 -1.29 -7.28
C GLU A 216 8.26 -0.79 -5.83
N LEU A 217 7.27 -1.33 -5.10
CA LEU A 217 7.06 -0.99 -3.69
C LEU A 217 8.20 -1.48 -2.77
N TYR A 218 8.76 -2.66 -3.08
CA TYR A 218 9.80 -3.31 -2.29
C TYR A 218 10.94 -3.79 -3.20
N PRO A 219 11.75 -2.87 -3.74
CA PRO A 219 12.78 -3.22 -4.71
C PRO A 219 13.91 -4.04 -4.08
N PHE A 220 14.39 -5.06 -4.81
CA PHE A 220 15.62 -5.74 -4.44
C PHE A 220 16.83 -4.80 -4.67
N VAL A 221 17.52 -4.47 -3.60
CA VAL A 221 18.76 -3.72 -3.71
C VAL A 221 19.79 -4.63 -4.39
N GLY A 222 20.22 -4.29 -5.60
CA GLY A 222 21.33 -4.98 -6.26
C GLY A 222 22.58 -4.94 -5.38
N ASN A 223 23.27 -6.07 -5.22
CA ASN A 223 24.53 -6.17 -4.48
C ASN A 223 25.57 -5.20 -5.07
N GLY A 224 25.71 -4.02 -4.47
CA GLY A 224 26.70 -3.04 -4.90
C GLY A 224 26.62 -1.74 -4.09
N GLY A 225 26.86 -1.81 -2.79
CA GLY A 225 27.01 -0.62 -1.97
C GLY A 225 26.97 -0.96 -0.48
N GLU A 226 28.14 -1.13 0.10
CA GLU A 226 28.35 -1.15 1.53
C GLU A 226 27.75 0.13 2.11
N VAL A 227 26.77 0.00 3.02
CA VAL A 227 26.22 1.12 3.79
C VAL A 227 27.33 1.57 4.74
N THR A 228 28.10 2.54 4.33
CA THR A 228 28.99 3.26 5.24
C THR A 228 28.16 4.31 5.96
N ASP A 229 28.21 4.27 7.28
CA ASP A 229 27.65 5.27 8.21
C ASP A 229 27.97 6.71 7.70
N PRO A 230 26.98 7.57 7.45
CA PRO A 230 27.20 8.92 6.93
C PRO A 230 27.61 9.86 8.06
N THR A 231 28.86 9.77 8.50
CA THR A 231 29.52 10.86 9.22
C THR A 231 30.38 11.64 8.24
N GLU A 232 29.98 12.89 8.02
CA GLU A 232 30.68 13.97 7.31
C GLU A 232 30.69 13.94 5.78
N SER A 233 30.01 14.90 5.26
CA SER A 233 29.99 15.54 3.93
C SER A 233 28.71 15.31 3.15
N SER A 234 28.24 16.37 2.51
CA SER A 234 27.10 16.42 1.60
C SER A 234 27.23 15.37 0.47
N GLN A 235 26.95 14.11 0.76
CA GLN A 235 26.80 13.08 -0.25
C GLN A 235 25.38 13.15 -0.79
N GLU A 236 25.29 13.33 -2.09
CA GLU A 236 24.06 13.24 -2.84
C GLU A 236 23.61 11.77 -2.87
N LEU A 237 22.59 11.41 -2.07
CA LEU A 237 22.04 10.08 -2.05
C LEU A 237 20.96 9.97 -3.13
N ALA A 238 21.10 9.00 -4.03
CA ALA A 238 20.08 8.72 -5.04
C ALA A 238 18.93 7.95 -4.41
N VAL A 239 17.72 8.53 -4.40
CA VAL A 239 16.47 7.88 -3.99
C VAL A 239 15.76 7.36 -5.23
N SER A 240 15.37 6.09 -5.21
CA SER A 240 14.54 5.56 -6.28
C SER A 240 13.11 6.06 -6.13
N VAL A 241 12.47 6.43 -7.24
CA VAL A 241 11.02 6.63 -7.26
C VAL A 241 10.37 5.31 -6.85
N PHE A 242 9.40 5.36 -5.92
CA PHE A 242 8.77 4.20 -5.25
C PHE A 242 9.58 3.53 -4.13
N SER A 243 10.59 4.16 -3.58
CA SER A 243 11.25 3.66 -2.36
C SER A 243 10.98 4.55 -1.17
N GLN A 244 10.95 3.94 0.01
CA GLN A 244 11.01 4.66 1.27
C GLN A 244 12.47 4.75 1.70
N TYR A 245 12.92 5.95 2.05
CA TYR A 245 14.27 6.19 2.60
C TYR A 245 14.14 6.66 4.04
N GLU A 246 14.76 5.95 4.96
CA GLU A 246 14.79 6.30 6.38
C GLU A 246 16.07 7.04 6.73
N ALA A 247 15.94 8.06 7.55
CA ALA A 247 17.07 8.85 8.02
C ALA A 247 16.79 9.49 9.39
N GLU A 248 17.82 10.09 9.98
CA GLU A 248 17.75 10.79 11.26
C GLU A 248 18.46 12.13 11.17
N ILE A 249 17.79 13.22 11.51
CA ILE A 249 18.41 14.52 11.77
C ILE A 249 19.08 14.41 13.14
N LYS A 250 20.41 14.35 13.16
CA LYS A 250 21.19 14.13 14.39
C LYS A 250 21.53 15.43 15.13
N ASN A 251 21.69 16.51 14.39
CA ASN A 251 21.99 17.82 14.97
C ASN A 251 21.04 18.88 14.45
N GLY A 252 20.70 19.86 15.29
CA GLY A 252 19.97 21.03 14.82
C GLY A 252 20.73 21.76 13.73
N GLY A 253 20.04 22.10 12.64
CA GLY A 253 20.62 22.71 11.44
C GLY A 253 21.11 21.73 10.36
N ASP A 254 21.08 20.42 10.61
CA ASP A 254 21.42 19.44 9.58
C ASP A 254 20.38 19.49 8.44
N ILE A 255 20.85 19.46 7.18
CA ILE A 255 20.02 19.40 5.97
C ILE A 255 20.47 18.17 5.18
N HIS A 256 19.57 17.23 5.02
CA HIS A 256 19.81 16.07 4.16
C HIS A 256 19.50 16.46 2.70
N LYS A 257 20.44 16.17 1.82
CA LYS A 257 20.28 16.36 0.37
C LYS A 257 20.10 15.00 -0.29
N LEU A 258 18.97 14.82 -0.95
CA LEU A 258 18.64 13.61 -1.68
C LEU A 258 18.46 13.97 -3.16
N SER A 259 18.60 12.99 -4.07
CA SER A 259 18.25 13.18 -5.47
C SER A 259 17.47 11.99 -5.99
N PHE A 260 16.62 12.21 -6.99
CA PHE A 260 15.87 11.17 -7.68
C PHE A 260 15.74 11.51 -9.16
N THR A 261 15.49 10.49 -9.98
CA THR A 261 15.29 10.66 -11.41
C THR A 261 13.86 10.32 -11.78
N VAL A 262 13.21 11.24 -12.46
CA VAL A 262 11.90 11.05 -13.07
C VAL A 262 12.13 10.53 -14.49
N ALA A 263 11.62 9.34 -14.78
CA ALA A 263 11.74 8.71 -16.10
C ALA A 263 10.59 9.09 -17.05
N GLU A 264 9.38 9.31 -16.50
CA GLU A 264 8.18 9.62 -17.25
C GLU A 264 7.47 10.83 -16.68
N SER A 265 6.86 11.66 -17.54
CA SER A 265 6.04 12.79 -17.11
C SER A 265 4.84 12.31 -16.32
N GLY A 266 4.54 12.95 -15.20
CA GLY A 266 3.40 12.57 -14.38
C GLY A 266 3.27 13.37 -13.11
N ARG A 267 2.22 13.08 -12.35
CA ARG A 267 2.04 13.62 -11.00
C ARG A 267 2.81 12.78 -10.00
N TYR A 268 3.61 13.44 -9.19
CA TYR A 268 4.41 12.83 -8.13
C TYR A 268 3.96 13.33 -6.78
N ILE A 269 3.98 12.41 -5.81
CA ILE A 269 3.78 12.72 -4.39
C ILE A 269 5.11 12.41 -3.69
N ILE A 270 5.61 13.38 -2.95
CA ILE A 270 6.82 13.30 -2.14
C ILE A 270 6.38 13.60 -0.72
N GLU A 271 6.54 12.66 0.20
CA GLU A 271 5.99 12.76 1.54
C GLU A 271 6.98 12.26 2.59
N THR A 272 7.09 13.00 3.69
CA THR A 272 7.78 12.52 4.88
C THR A 272 6.79 11.80 5.81
N THR A 273 7.28 10.82 6.56
CA THR A 273 6.50 10.11 7.58
C THR A 273 7.31 9.94 8.85
N GLY A 274 6.63 9.80 9.98
CA GLY A 274 7.24 9.66 11.29
C GLY A 274 6.65 10.65 12.30
N ASN A 275 7.28 10.73 13.47
CA ASN A 275 6.86 11.65 14.55
C ASN A 275 7.69 12.95 14.58
N THR A 276 8.59 13.13 13.62
CA THR A 276 9.49 14.28 13.55
C THR A 276 8.86 15.34 12.65
N ASP A 277 8.84 16.58 13.12
CA ASP A 277 8.34 17.75 12.40
C ASP A 277 9.33 18.13 11.30
N MET A 278 9.00 17.80 10.03
CA MET A 278 9.91 17.91 8.90
C MET A 278 9.54 19.06 7.98
N TYR A 279 10.55 19.66 7.36
CA TYR A 279 10.42 20.65 6.30
C TYR A 279 11.08 20.13 5.02
N LEU A 280 10.35 20.13 3.92
CA LEU A 280 10.76 19.57 2.64
C LEU A 280 10.84 20.66 1.57
N THR A 281 11.96 20.73 0.84
CA THR A 281 12.13 21.57 -0.35
C THR A 281 12.44 20.69 -1.55
N LEU A 282 11.65 20.81 -2.60
CA LEU A 282 11.88 20.18 -3.91
C LEU A 282 12.56 21.17 -4.85
N LEU A 283 13.65 20.74 -5.50
CA LEU A 283 14.44 21.55 -6.43
C LEU A 283 14.64 20.80 -7.76
N GLY A 284 14.92 21.54 -8.83
CA GLY A 284 15.22 20.99 -10.15
C GLY A 284 14.41 21.63 -11.27
N PRO A 285 14.30 20.96 -12.47
CA PRO A 285 15.11 19.80 -12.88
C PRO A 285 16.57 20.19 -13.17
N GLU A 286 17.48 19.21 -13.02
CA GLU A 286 18.92 19.28 -13.34
C GLU A 286 19.74 20.33 -12.54
N ASP A 287 19.10 21.18 -11.72
CA ASP A 287 19.72 22.27 -10.97
C ASP A 287 19.22 22.25 -9.50
N ASP A 288 20.12 21.98 -8.56
CA ASP A 288 19.82 21.89 -7.11
C ASP A 288 19.65 23.26 -6.42
N THR A 289 19.60 24.35 -7.18
CA THR A 289 19.35 25.72 -6.69
C THR A 289 17.99 26.27 -7.07
N ILE A 290 17.26 25.65 -8.01
CA ILE A 290 15.96 26.08 -8.46
C ILE A 290 14.88 25.44 -7.59
N VAL A 291 14.28 26.20 -6.69
CA VAL A 291 13.17 25.76 -5.84
C VAL A 291 11.88 25.66 -6.67
N LEU A 292 11.29 24.47 -6.70
CA LEU A 292 10.01 24.21 -7.36
C LEU A 292 8.83 24.26 -6.38
N LYS A 293 9.01 23.66 -5.20
CA LYS A 293 7.96 23.63 -4.16
C LYS A 293 8.57 23.36 -2.80
N GLU A 294 7.89 23.85 -1.77
CA GLU A 294 8.23 23.62 -0.36
C GLU A 294 6.98 23.25 0.41
N ASP A 295 7.15 22.50 1.48
CA ASP A 295 6.07 22.08 2.37
C ASP A 295 6.60 21.71 3.75
N ASP A 296 5.74 21.91 4.78
CA ASP A 296 6.03 21.52 6.16
C ASP A 296 4.94 20.64 6.79
N ASP A 297 3.65 20.96 6.61
CA ASP A 297 2.54 20.37 7.37
C ASP A 297 1.40 19.82 6.50
N SER A 298 1.58 19.64 5.17
CA SER A 298 0.49 19.14 4.29
C SER A 298 0.34 17.61 4.31
N GLY A 299 1.21 16.88 4.99
CA GLY A 299 1.14 15.45 5.25
C GLY A 299 0.33 15.11 6.50
N ASP A 300 0.49 13.89 6.99
CA ASP A 300 -0.13 13.49 8.25
C ASP A 300 0.60 14.09 9.45
N SER A 301 -0.14 14.73 10.37
CA SER A 301 0.39 15.42 11.55
C SER A 301 1.30 16.60 11.15
N THR A 302 2.58 16.55 11.46
CA THR A 302 3.63 17.55 11.16
C THR A 302 4.57 17.03 10.05
N ASN A 303 4.10 16.16 9.20
CA ASN A 303 4.88 15.66 8.06
C ASN A 303 4.64 16.52 6.81
N SER A 304 5.68 16.69 6.03
CA SER A 304 5.61 17.40 4.75
C SER A 304 5.06 16.53 3.64
N LYS A 305 4.27 17.13 2.71
CA LYS A 305 3.76 16.47 1.52
C LYS A 305 3.73 17.40 0.31
N ILE A 306 4.51 17.10 -0.69
CA ILE A 306 4.53 17.80 -1.97
C ILE A 306 3.84 16.94 -3.03
N THR A 307 2.76 17.49 -3.62
CA THR A 307 2.14 16.92 -4.82
C THR A 307 2.39 17.86 -5.99
N ILE A 308 2.99 17.36 -7.08
CA ILE A 308 3.45 18.16 -8.21
C ILE A 308 3.52 17.34 -9.51
N ASP A 309 3.25 17.97 -10.65
CA ASP A 309 3.47 17.37 -11.97
C ASP A 309 4.94 17.61 -12.37
N LEU A 310 5.68 16.52 -12.67
CA LEU A 310 7.08 16.56 -13.05
C LEU A 310 7.28 15.98 -14.46
N GLU A 311 8.27 16.55 -15.18
CA GLU A 311 8.76 16.05 -16.47
C GLU A 311 9.99 15.15 -16.25
N PRO A 312 10.39 14.32 -17.24
CA PRO A 312 11.61 13.54 -17.13
C PRO A 312 12.83 14.41 -16.83
N GLY A 313 13.62 14.00 -15.84
CA GLY A 313 14.79 14.76 -15.39
C GLY A 313 15.26 14.35 -14.00
N LYS A 314 16.39 14.93 -13.58
CA LYS A 314 16.93 14.75 -12.23
C LYS A 314 16.43 15.87 -11.32
N TYR A 315 15.90 15.48 -10.16
CA TYR A 315 15.37 16.37 -9.15
C TYR A 315 16.10 16.17 -7.83
N PHE A 316 16.01 17.15 -6.96
CA PHE A 316 16.70 17.18 -5.69
C PHE A 316 15.73 17.51 -4.56
N LEU A 317 15.99 16.97 -3.38
CA LEU A 317 15.25 17.25 -2.17
C LEU A 317 16.20 17.75 -1.09
N GLN A 318 15.78 18.79 -0.39
CA GLN A 318 16.39 19.17 0.88
C GLN A 318 15.37 18.86 1.97
N VAL A 319 15.80 18.05 2.93
CA VAL A 319 14.98 17.59 4.04
C VAL A 319 15.64 18.04 5.34
N ARG A 320 14.92 18.78 6.17
CA ARG A 320 15.40 19.26 7.45
C ARG A 320 14.29 19.22 8.50
N HIS A 321 14.65 19.34 9.76
CA HIS A 321 13.66 19.57 10.80
C HIS A 321 13.04 20.98 10.64
N TYR A 322 11.75 21.15 11.00
CA TYR A 322 11.10 22.46 10.97
C TYR A 322 11.85 23.47 11.86
N ASP A 323 12.14 23.12 13.13
CA ASP A 323 13.10 23.89 13.95
C ASP A 323 14.53 23.62 13.45
N ASP A 324 14.99 24.52 12.58
CA ASP A 324 16.28 24.46 11.90
C ASP A 324 17.49 24.73 12.80
N THR A 325 17.28 24.97 14.08
CA THR A 325 18.35 25.29 15.03
C THR A 325 18.59 24.22 16.08
N ARG A 326 17.56 23.45 16.46
CA ARG A 326 17.59 22.48 17.57
C ARG A 326 16.91 21.17 17.26
N GLY A 327 16.07 21.11 16.22
CA GLY A 327 15.27 19.97 15.92
C GLY A 327 16.12 18.78 15.51
N THR A 328 15.79 17.61 16.08
CA THR A 328 16.40 16.31 15.76
C THR A 328 15.33 15.24 15.75
N GLY A 329 15.56 14.14 15.06
CA GLY A 329 14.65 13.01 15.05
C GLY A 329 14.70 12.18 13.78
N SER A 330 14.12 11.01 13.84
CA SER A 330 14.03 10.07 12.73
C SER A 330 12.83 10.39 11.85
N TYR A 331 12.99 10.25 10.57
CA TYR A 331 11.95 10.39 9.56
C TYR A 331 12.14 9.39 8.44
N ALA A 332 11.07 9.11 7.70
CA ALA A 332 11.17 8.45 6.42
C ALA A 332 10.62 9.36 5.33
N ILE A 333 11.12 9.21 4.10
CA ILE A 333 10.64 9.92 2.92
C ILE A 333 10.32 8.94 1.81
N SER A 334 9.19 9.14 1.13
CA SER A 334 8.78 8.36 -0.02
C SER A 334 8.51 9.26 -1.23
N ILE A 335 8.77 8.74 -2.43
CA ILE A 335 8.49 9.40 -3.71
C ILE A 335 7.68 8.44 -4.55
N VAL A 336 6.44 8.83 -4.91
CA VAL A 336 5.52 7.98 -5.63
C VAL A 336 4.90 8.72 -6.81
N THR A 337 4.52 8.00 -7.88
CA THR A 337 3.78 8.60 -9.00
C THR A 337 2.28 8.49 -8.78
N ALA A 338 1.57 9.63 -8.90
CA ALA A 338 0.12 9.64 -9.08
C ALA A 338 -0.15 9.94 -10.56
N ARG A 339 -0.57 8.97 -11.35
CA ARG A 339 -0.90 9.22 -12.76
C ARG A 339 -2.09 10.16 -12.88
N LYS A 340 -1.95 11.23 -13.67
CA LYS A 340 -3.06 12.12 -14.04
C LYS A 340 -3.92 11.43 -15.09
N ILE A 341 -5.22 11.26 -14.78
CA ILE A 341 -6.19 10.79 -15.79
C ILE A 341 -6.73 12.02 -16.51
N GLU A 342 -6.62 12.04 -17.82
CA GLU A 342 -7.41 12.94 -18.64
C GLU A 342 -8.79 12.30 -18.89
N ILE A 343 -9.79 12.81 -18.19
CA ILE A 343 -11.18 12.48 -18.53
C ILE A 343 -11.51 13.27 -19.79
N THR A 344 -11.59 12.60 -20.92
CA THR A 344 -12.18 13.16 -22.15
C THR A 344 -13.71 13.01 -22.02
N PRO A 345 -14.49 14.08 -21.82
CA PRO A 345 -15.94 13.95 -21.80
C PRO A 345 -16.40 13.60 -23.22
N GLU A 346 -16.94 12.41 -23.41
CA GLU A 346 -17.75 12.11 -24.60
C GLU A 346 -19.06 12.89 -24.46
N VAL A 347 -19.20 13.92 -25.29
CA VAL A 347 -20.48 14.60 -25.48
C VAL A 347 -21.34 13.70 -26.34
N VAL A 348 -22.22 12.93 -25.72
CA VAL A 348 -23.33 12.26 -26.42
C VAL A 348 -24.30 13.37 -26.85
N VAL A 349 -24.26 13.75 -28.11
CA VAL A 349 -25.27 14.61 -28.72
C VAL A 349 -26.52 13.75 -28.91
N ALA A 350 -27.63 14.14 -28.25
CA ALA A 350 -28.93 13.49 -28.31
C ALA A 350 -29.56 13.65 -29.69
#